data_a6c7f0665e01e73cc4d45543bbdb5e13
#
_entry.id   a6c7f0665e01e73cc4d45543bbdb5e13
#
_cell.length_a   1.000
_cell.length_b   1.000
_cell.length_c   1.000
_cell.angle_alpha   90.00
_cell.angle_beta   90.00
_cell.angle_gamma   90.00
#
_symmetry.space_group_name_H-M   'P 1'
#
loop_
_entity.id
_entity.type
_entity.pdbx_description
1 polymer ?
#
loop_
_entity_poly.entity_id
_entity_poly.type
_entity_poly.pdbx_seq_one_letter_code
_entity_poly.pdbx_strand_id
1 'polypeptide(L)'
;MNTVRKILVPIDFSEDSADGLKYAVSLAQKTQAEVVVLHVTQKKEADAFLDLLAVMEGAPMLNPPATIPVDRLLREKALDLYRFIEKVVRNPGPLKIRRKVVLGNKAERILGVAEEENIDLVVLAIRQKSFFPYLVAGGKLLKMISRFPCPVLLKPSFDEPWPTSGIIGSSIFAR
;
A
#
# COMPACT_ATOMS: atom_id res chain seq x y z
N MET A 1 17.68 19.38 8.62
CA MET A 1 16.34 18.88 8.19
C MET A 1 16.59 17.60 7.42
N ASN A 2 16.02 16.48 7.85
CA ASN A 2 16.15 15.24 7.09
C ASN A 2 15.33 15.37 5.81
N THR A 3 16.00 15.35 4.67
CA THR A 3 15.35 15.40 3.36
C THR A 3 14.76 14.03 3.07
N VAL A 4 13.47 13.94 2.78
CA VAL A 4 12.81 12.69 2.36
C VAL A 4 13.40 12.26 1.02
N ARG A 5 14.08 11.12 0.99
CA ARG A 5 14.73 10.55 -0.20
C ARG A 5 14.06 9.29 -0.72
N LYS A 6 13.37 8.55 0.16
CA LYS A 6 12.64 7.34 -0.21
C LYS A 6 11.25 7.32 0.43
N ILE A 7 10.24 7.13 -0.40
CA ILE A 7 8.84 7.07 0.00
C ILE A 7 8.30 5.66 -0.29
N LEU A 8 7.80 4.97 0.74
CA LEU A 8 7.13 3.67 0.59
C LEU A 8 5.62 3.86 0.44
N VAL A 9 5.03 3.22 -0.55
CA VAL A 9 3.59 3.24 -0.81
C VAL A 9 3.07 1.81 -0.92
N PRO A 10 2.43 1.27 0.10
CA PRO A 10 1.76 -0.02 0.02
C PRO A 10 0.50 0.07 -0.85
N ILE A 11 0.33 -0.89 -1.77
CA ILE A 11 -0.76 -0.95 -2.75
C ILE A 11 -1.56 -2.25 -2.56
N ASP A 12 -2.89 -2.13 -2.63
CA ASP A 12 -3.83 -3.26 -2.66
C ASP A 12 -4.73 -3.25 -3.90
N PHE A 13 -4.36 -2.46 -4.92
CA PHE A 13 -5.08 -2.26 -6.18
C PHE A 13 -6.44 -1.55 -6.05
N SER A 14 -6.81 -1.04 -4.87
CA SER A 14 -8.00 -0.23 -4.67
C SER A 14 -7.83 1.19 -5.23
N GLU A 15 -8.94 1.91 -5.40
CA GLU A 15 -8.93 3.33 -5.75
C GLU A 15 -8.26 4.18 -4.67
N ASP A 16 -8.47 3.83 -3.40
CA ASP A 16 -7.81 4.50 -2.28
C ASP A 16 -6.29 4.40 -2.38
N SER A 17 -5.77 3.20 -2.70
CA SER A 17 -4.34 3.02 -2.90
C SER A 17 -3.81 3.71 -4.16
N ALA A 18 -4.64 3.86 -5.21
CA ALA A 18 -4.30 4.66 -6.38
C ALA A 18 -4.13 6.14 -6.02
N ASP A 19 -5.02 6.68 -5.20
CA ASP A 19 -4.93 8.08 -4.74
C ASP A 19 -3.74 8.30 -3.80
N GLY A 20 -3.44 7.32 -2.95
CA GLY A 20 -2.22 7.33 -2.15
C GLY A 20 -0.96 7.37 -3.01
N LEU A 21 -0.93 6.57 -4.09
CA LEU A 21 0.19 6.56 -5.04
C LEU A 21 0.33 7.89 -5.78
N LYS A 22 -0.77 8.47 -6.30
CA LYS A 22 -0.74 9.81 -6.94
C LYS A 22 -0.17 10.87 -6.00
N TYR A 23 -0.61 10.85 -4.75
CA TYR A 23 -0.11 11.79 -3.74
C TYR A 23 1.38 11.61 -3.47
N ALA A 24 1.84 10.37 -3.28
CA ALA A 24 3.25 10.06 -3.05
C ALA A 24 4.14 10.47 -4.24
N VAL A 25 3.66 10.23 -5.47
CA VAL A 25 4.36 10.66 -6.70
C VAL A 25 4.47 12.18 -6.76
N SER A 26 3.38 12.92 -6.47
CA SER A 26 3.41 14.38 -6.43
C SER A 26 4.39 14.92 -5.37
N LEU A 27 4.47 14.27 -4.21
CA LEU A 27 5.43 14.62 -3.16
C LEU A 27 6.85 14.32 -3.61
N ALA A 28 7.08 13.13 -4.19
CA ALA A 28 8.39 12.70 -4.66
C ALA A 28 8.94 13.59 -5.78
N GLN A 29 8.09 14.09 -6.67
CA GLN A 29 8.48 15.07 -7.69
C GLN A 29 9.02 16.38 -7.10
N LYS A 30 8.46 16.82 -5.96
CA LYS A 30 8.91 18.04 -5.27
C LYS A 30 10.17 17.83 -4.44
N THR A 31 10.36 16.62 -3.89
CA THR A 31 11.49 16.30 -3.00
C THR A 31 12.62 15.56 -3.72
N GLN A 32 12.43 15.20 -5.00
CA GLN A 32 13.33 14.34 -5.77
C GLN A 32 13.54 12.96 -5.12
N ALA A 33 12.54 12.47 -4.40
CA ALA A 33 12.59 11.19 -3.73
C ALA A 33 12.33 10.03 -4.69
N GLU A 34 12.89 8.86 -4.37
CA GLU A 34 12.50 7.59 -4.98
C GLU A 34 11.17 7.11 -4.37
N VAL A 35 10.26 6.60 -5.20
CA VAL A 35 9.03 5.96 -4.75
C VAL A 35 9.17 4.44 -4.81
N VAL A 36 9.02 3.76 -3.69
CA VAL A 36 8.97 2.31 -3.59
C VAL A 36 7.51 1.89 -3.47
N VAL A 37 6.97 1.32 -4.53
CA VAL A 37 5.59 0.81 -4.56
C VAL A 37 5.59 -0.66 -4.17
N LEU A 38 4.92 -0.98 -3.07
CA LEU A 38 4.92 -2.31 -2.46
C LEU A 38 3.54 -2.96 -2.56
N HIS A 39 3.49 -4.16 -3.13
CA HIS A 39 2.33 -5.04 -2.99
C HIS A 39 2.68 -6.24 -2.11
N VAL A 40 1.83 -6.53 -1.12
CA VAL A 40 1.98 -7.68 -0.24
C VAL A 40 0.89 -8.69 -0.56
N THR A 41 1.28 -9.82 -1.14
CA THR A 41 0.41 -10.97 -1.39
C THR A 41 0.30 -11.81 -0.11
N GLN A 42 -0.93 -12.11 0.32
CA GLN A 42 -1.15 -12.91 1.51
C GLN A 42 -1.10 -14.41 1.18
N LYS A 43 -0.74 -15.24 2.18
CA LYS A 43 -0.69 -16.69 2.00
C LYS A 43 -2.00 -17.27 1.48
N LYS A 44 -3.16 -16.82 2.01
CA LYS A 44 -4.48 -17.25 1.53
C LYS A 44 -4.74 -16.95 0.05
N GLU A 45 -4.18 -15.87 -0.49
CA GLU A 45 -4.29 -15.52 -1.91
C GLU A 45 -3.41 -16.45 -2.73
N ALA A 46 -2.24 -16.83 -2.20
CA ALA A 46 -1.36 -17.81 -2.81
C ALA A 46 -2.02 -19.20 -2.84
N ASP A 47 -2.61 -19.63 -1.73
CA ASP A 47 -3.29 -20.93 -1.62
C ASP A 47 -4.47 -20.98 -2.62
N ALA A 48 -5.33 -19.95 -2.68
CA ALA A 48 -6.45 -19.87 -3.61
C ALA A 48 -6.01 -19.89 -5.09
N PHE A 49 -4.87 -19.24 -5.39
CA PHE A 49 -4.30 -19.27 -6.74
C PHE A 49 -3.80 -20.66 -7.12
N LEU A 50 -3.19 -21.38 -6.18
CA LEU A 50 -2.75 -22.74 -6.37
C LEU A 50 -3.91 -23.70 -6.64
N ASP A 51 -4.99 -23.58 -5.88
CA ASP A 51 -6.22 -24.36 -6.07
C ASP A 51 -6.82 -24.12 -7.47
N LEU A 52 -6.87 -22.86 -7.91
CA LEU A 52 -7.36 -22.51 -9.25
C LEU A 52 -6.52 -23.13 -10.37
N LEU A 53 -5.20 -23.06 -10.24
CA LEU A 53 -4.28 -23.66 -11.23
C LEU A 53 -4.42 -25.17 -11.29
N ALA A 54 -4.54 -25.84 -10.15
CA ALA A 54 -4.73 -27.29 -10.09
C ALA A 54 -6.02 -27.70 -10.84
N VAL A 55 -7.10 -26.94 -10.72
CA VAL A 55 -8.34 -27.16 -11.46
C VAL A 55 -8.16 -26.93 -12.96
N MET A 56 -7.47 -25.87 -13.36
CA MET A 56 -7.28 -25.53 -14.79
C MET A 56 -6.35 -26.53 -15.51
N GLU A 57 -5.36 -27.08 -14.83
CA GLU A 57 -4.41 -28.04 -15.40
C GLU A 57 -4.96 -29.48 -15.39
N GLY A 58 -6.21 -29.69 -14.91
CA GLY A 58 -6.84 -30.99 -14.84
C GLY A 58 -6.15 -31.97 -13.90
N ALA A 59 -5.37 -31.47 -12.96
CA ALA A 59 -4.67 -32.30 -11.98
C ALA A 59 -5.69 -32.97 -11.06
N PRO A 60 -5.66 -34.31 -10.87
CA PRO A 60 -6.51 -34.96 -9.93
C PRO A 60 -6.22 -34.40 -8.52
N MET A 61 -7.28 -34.04 -7.76
CA MET A 61 -7.28 -33.44 -6.42
C MET A 61 -6.45 -34.20 -5.36
N LEU A 62 -5.80 -35.32 -5.71
CA LEU A 62 -5.15 -36.23 -4.77
C LEU A 62 -3.74 -35.83 -4.34
N ASN A 63 -3.06 -34.99 -5.10
CA ASN A 63 -1.77 -34.40 -4.72
C ASN A 63 -1.66 -33.04 -5.40
N PRO A 64 -1.94 -31.92 -4.72
CA PRO A 64 -1.54 -30.64 -5.24
C PRO A 64 -0.02 -30.69 -5.45
N PRO A 65 0.49 -30.25 -6.63
CA PRO A 65 1.92 -30.23 -6.84
C PRO A 65 2.55 -29.44 -5.70
N ALA A 66 3.42 -30.07 -4.94
CA ALA A 66 4.00 -29.54 -3.71
C ALA A 66 4.78 -28.23 -3.88
N THR A 67 4.90 -27.75 -5.10
CA THR A 67 5.55 -26.51 -5.49
C THR A 67 5.02 -26.01 -6.83
N ILE A 68 3.79 -25.48 -6.85
CA ILE A 68 3.55 -24.46 -7.88
C ILE A 68 4.38 -23.27 -7.43
N PRO A 69 5.29 -22.78 -8.27
CA PRO A 69 6.28 -21.85 -7.76
C PRO A 69 5.55 -20.59 -7.27
N VAL A 70 5.68 -20.26 -6.00
CA VAL A 70 5.37 -18.94 -5.43
C VAL A 70 5.89 -17.86 -6.37
N ASP A 71 6.97 -18.14 -7.08
CA ASP A 71 7.55 -17.31 -8.14
C ASP A 71 6.57 -17.00 -9.29
N ARG A 72 5.68 -17.90 -9.70
CA ARG A 72 4.69 -17.62 -10.73
C ARG A 72 3.66 -16.59 -10.25
N LEU A 73 3.13 -16.79 -9.04
CA LEU A 73 2.21 -15.84 -8.42
C LEU A 73 2.86 -14.47 -8.23
N LEU A 74 4.10 -14.44 -7.71
CA LEU A 74 4.82 -13.18 -7.53
C LEU A 74 5.08 -12.45 -8.85
N ARG A 75 5.38 -13.19 -9.94
CA ARG A 75 5.52 -12.61 -11.29
C ARG A 75 4.20 -12.04 -11.80
N GLU A 76 3.08 -12.74 -11.62
CA GLU A 76 1.75 -12.22 -12.00
C GLU A 76 1.41 -10.96 -11.22
N LYS A 77 1.60 -10.97 -9.91
CA LYS A 77 1.39 -9.78 -9.07
C LYS A 77 2.33 -8.63 -9.43
N ALA A 78 3.54 -8.92 -9.88
CA ALA A 78 4.47 -7.91 -10.37
C ALA A 78 3.98 -7.27 -11.69
N LEU A 79 3.37 -8.04 -12.58
CA LEU A 79 2.74 -7.54 -13.80
C LEU A 79 1.49 -6.71 -13.48
N ASP A 80 0.65 -7.17 -12.54
CA ASP A 80 -0.52 -6.42 -12.09
C ASP A 80 -0.09 -5.08 -11.46
N LEU A 81 0.95 -5.09 -10.64
CA LEU A 81 1.51 -3.88 -10.05
C LEU A 81 2.07 -2.93 -11.10
N TYR A 82 2.74 -3.46 -12.12
CA TYR A 82 3.22 -2.67 -13.25
C TYR A 82 2.05 -1.97 -13.96
N ARG A 83 1.03 -2.73 -14.38
CA ARG A 83 -0.15 -2.20 -15.07
C ARG A 83 -0.90 -1.17 -14.23
N PHE A 84 -1.01 -1.44 -12.92
CA PHE A 84 -1.64 -0.50 -11.99
C PHE A 84 -0.89 0.83 -11.93
N ILE A 85 0.44 0.80 -11.80
CA ILE A 85 1.26 2.01 -11.77
C ILE A 85 1.14 2.78 -13.07
N GLU A 86 1.24 2.12 -14.23
CA GLU A 86 1.09 2.75 -15.55
C GLU A 86 -0.28 3.44 -15.71
N LYS A 87 -1.36 2.79 -15.22
CA LYS A 87 -2.71 3.37 -15.23
C LYS A 87 -2.84 4.60 -14.35
N VAL A 88 -2.21 4.58 -13.16
CA VAL A 88 -2.37 5.62 -12.12
C VAL A 88 -1.43 6.79 -12.35
N VAL A 89 -0.19 6.51 -12.76
CA VAL A 89 0.89 7.50 -12.93
C VAL A 89 1.17 7.70 -14.41
N ARG A 90 0.45 8.64 -15.03
CA ARG A 90 0.53 8.85 -16.48
C ARG A 90 1.83 9.53 -16.95
N ASN A 91 2.42 10.43 -16.13
CA ASN A 91 3.64 11.16 -16.46
C ASN A 91 4.53 11.29 -15.22
N PRO A 92 5.33 10.27 -14.87
CA PRO A 92 6.20 10.33 -13.69
C PRO A 92 7.36 11.34 -13.85
N GLY A 93 7.65 11.79 -15.08
CA GLY A 93 8.84 12.58 -15.35
C GLY A 93 10.13 11.79 -15.06
N PRO A 94 11.21 12.42 -14.61
CA PRO A 94 12.48 11.76 -14.27
C PRO A 94 12.44 11.01 -12.91
N LEU A 95 11.24 10.79 -12.36
CA LEU A 95 11.06 10.19 -11.05
C LEU A 95 11.42 8.70 -11.07
N LYS A 96 12.20 8.27 -10.08
CA LYS A 96 12.54 6.87 -9.89
C LYS A 96 11.40 6.17 -9.13
N ILE A 97 10.71 5.26 -9.81
CA ILE A 97 9.68 4.40 -9.22
C ILE A 97 10.16 2.96 -9.23
N ARG A 98 10.29 2.37 -8.05
CA ARG A 98 10.67 0.97 -7.87
C ARG A 98 9.48 0.15 -7.40
N ARG A 99 9.35 -1.06 -7.93
CA ARG A 99 8.25 -1.99 -7.64
C ARG A 99 8.77 -3.14 -6.78
N LYS A 100 8.02 -3.51 -5.76
CA LYS A 100 8.34 -4.66 -4.91
C LYS A 100 7.06 -5.44 -4.64
N VAL A 101 7.13 -6.75 -4.84
CA VAL A 101 6.06 -7.70 -4.49
C VAL A 101 6.64 -8.70 -3.51
N VAL A 102 5.96 -8.91 -2.40
CA VAL A 102 6.40 -9.83 -1.36
C VAL A 102 5.24 -10.69 -0.86
N LEU A 103 5.54 -11.89 -0.38
CA LEU A 103 4.57 -12.77 0.26
C LEU A 103 4.63 -12.62 1.78
N GLY A 104 3.47 -12.60 2.45
CA GLY A 104 3.41 -12.65 3.91
C GLY A 104 2.29 -11.87 4.54
N ASN A 105 2.39 -11.59 5.83
CA ASN A 105 1.46 -10.72 6.55
C ASN A 105 1.66 -9.26 6.16
N LYS A 106 0.58 -8.56 5.78
CA LYS A 106 0.67 -7.17 5.28
C LYS A 106 1.43 -6.26 6.24
N ALA A 107 1.02 -6.21 7.51
CA ALA A 107 1.62 -5.29 8.48
C ALA A 107 3.11 -5.57 8.70
N GLU A 108 3.48 -6.83 8.88
CA GLU A 108 4.86 -7.25 9.12
C GLU A 108 5.75 -7.00 7.90
N ARG A 109 5.24 -7.29 6.69
CA ARG A 109 6.01 -7.09 5.46
C ARG A 109 6.21 -5.63 5.11
N ILE A 110 5.20 -4.78 5.36
CA ILE A 110 5.34 -3.33 5.15
C ILE A 110 6.38 -2.76 6.12
N LEU A 111 6.32 -3.15 7.40
CA LEU A 111 7.31 -2.76 8.42
C LEU A 111 8.72 -3.23 8.03
N GLY A 112 8.87 -4.52 7.72
CA GLY A 112 10.16 -5.09 7.32
C GLY A 112 10.77 -4.38 6.10
N VAL A 113 9.96 -4.10 5.07
CA VAL A 113 10.44 -3.35 3.90
C VAL A 113 10.83 -1.92 4.26
N ALA A 114 10.10 -1.26 5.18
CA ALA A 114 10.46 0.09 5.61
C ALA A 114 11.84 0.12 6.30
N GLU A 115 12.16 -0.90 7.09
CA GLU A 115 13.47 -1.07 7.73
C GLU A 115 14.55 -1.46 6.72
N GLU A 116 14.35 -2.56 5.97
CA GLU A 116 15.30 -3.11 5.00
C GLU A 116 15.76 -2.09 3.96
N GLU A 117 14.83 -1.26 3.51
CA GLU A 117 15.06 -0.29 2.42
C GLU A 117 15.48 1.10 2.93
N ASN A 118 15.55 1.31 4.24
CA ASN A 118 15.80 2.60 4.86
C ASN A 118 14.84 3.68 4.33
N ILE A 119 13.54 3.44 4.49
CA ILE A 119 12.49 4.35 4.05
C ILE A 119 12.41 5.58 4.95
N ASP A 120 12.30 6.76 4.34
CA ASP A 120 12.21 8.03 5.08
C ASP A 120 10.76 8.45 5.36
N LEU A 121 9.79 7.96 4.56
CA LEU A 121 8.36 8.26 4.71
C LEU A 121 7.51 7.11 4.18
N VAL A 122 6.49 6.72 4.92
CA VAL A 122 5.46 5.78 4.44
C VAL A 122 4.18 6.56 4.16
N VAL A 123 3.57 6.37 2.99
CA VAL A 123 2.26 6.93 2.64
C VAL A 123 1.24 5.80 2.64
N LEU A 124 0.32 5.82 3.61
CA LEU A 124 -0.78 4.87 3.73
C LEU A 124 -2.09 5.51 3.26
N ALA A 125 -2.70 4.93 2.24
CA ALA A 125 -4.07 5.26 1.86
C ALA A 125 -5.05 4.61 2.85
N ILE A 126 -6.02 5.37 3.32
CA ILE A 126 -7.01 4.90 4.28
C ILE A 126 -8.40 5.31 3.82
N ARG A 127 -9.30 4.33 3.72
CA ARG A 127 -10.72 4.61 3.45
C ARG A 127 -11.34 5.30 4.66
N GLN A 128 -12.01 6.42 4.45
CA GLN A 128 -12.62 7.22 5.52
C GLN A 128 -13.58 6.40 6.40
N LYS A 129 -14.43 5.57 5.79
CA LYS A 129 -15.36 4.68 6.53
C LYS A 129 -14.67 3.66 7.44
N SER A 130 -13.41 3.36 7.18
CA SER A 130 -12.60 2.44 7.98
C SER A 130 -11.75 3.15 9.03
N PHE A 131 -11.52 4.47 8.87
CA PHE A 131 -10.62 5.20 9.75
C PHE A 131 -11.16 5.32 11.19
N PHE A 132 -12.42 5.70 11.35
CA PHE A 132 -13.03 5.84 12.67
C PHE A 132 -13.13 4.51 13.45
N PRO A 133 -13.61 3.40 12.85
CA PRO A 133 -13.60 2.10 13.52
C PRO A 133 -12.19 1.63 13.89
N TYR A 134 -11.17 1.87 13.05
CA TYR A 134 -9.79 1.47 13.36
C TYR A 134 -9.16 2.31 14.47
N LEU A 135 -9.54 3.57 14.59
CA LEU A 135 -9.08 4.42 15.69
C LEU A 135 -9.70 4.00 17.03
N VAL A 136 -10.99 3.62 17.00
CA VAL A 136 -11.79 3.27 18.17
C VAL A 136 -11.67 1.78 18.53
N ALA A 137 -11.64 0.88 17.53
CA ALA A 137 -11.59 -0.57 17.73
C ALA A 137 -10.19 -1.09 18.09
N GLY A 138 -9.67 -0.66 19.25
CA GLY A 138 -8.49 -1.25 19.86
C GLY A 138 -7.13 -0.80 19.29
N GLY A 139 -7.07 0.28 18.54
CA GLY A 139 -5.79 0.93 18.17
C GLY A 139 -4.84 0.09 17.32
N LYS A 140 -5.32 -0.93 16.60
CA LYS A 140 -4.46 -1.78 15.74
C LYS A 140 -3.64 -0.97 14.72
N LEU A 141 -4.27 0.04 14.11
CA LEU A 141 -3.58 0.95 13.19
C LEU A 141 -2.51 1.78 13.92
N LEU A 142 -2.86 2.35 15.07
CA LEU A 142 -1.90 3.13 15.87
C LEU A 142 -0.74 2.27 16.36
N LYS A 143 -1.01 1.04 16.81
CA LYS A 143 0.04 0.07 17.19
C LYS A 143 0.93 -0.30 16.02
N MET A 144 0.39 -0.37 14.80
CA MET A 144 1.19 -0.58 13.61
C MET A 144 2.03 0.65 13.29
N ILE A 145 1.41 1.85 13.28
CA ILE A 145 2.09 3.11 12.98
C ILE A 145 3.24 3.38 13.94
N SER A 146 3.07 3.13 15.25
CA SER A 146 4.11 3.35 16.26
C SER A 146 5.34 2.44 16.12
N ARG A 147 5.25 1.39 15.30
CA ARG A 147 6.36 0.46 15.03
C ARG A 147 7.19 0.86 13.80
N PHE A 148 6.74 1.82 12.99
CA PHE A 148 7.53 2.24 11.84
C PHE A 148 8.80 2.98 12.24
N PRO A 149 9.93 2.72 11.54
CA PRO A 149 11.19 3.41 11.81
C PRO A 149 11.21 4.86 11.29
N CYS A 150 10.15 5.27 10.59
CA CYS A 150 10.04 6.57 9.95
C CYS A 150 8.63 7.14 10.07
N PRO A 151 8.41 8.43 9.79
CA PRO A 151 7.09 9.05 9.74
C PRO A 151 6.13 8.33 8.81
N VAL A 152 4.86 8.29 9.19
CA VAL A 152 3.77 7.73 8.40
C VAL A 152 2.76 8.83 8.09
N LEU A 153 2.54 9.06 6.79
CA LEU A 153 1.50 9.95 6.31
C LEU A 153 0.25 9.14 5.99
N LEU A 154 -0.85 9.48 6.65
CA LEU A 154 -2.15 8.91 6.37
C LEU A 154 -2.86 9.76 5.32
N LYS A 155 -3.15 9.19 4.14
CA LYS A 155 -3.94 9.84 3.09
C LYS A 155 -5.36 9.30 3.13
N PRO A 156 -6.33 10.05 3.71
CA PRO A 156 -7.72 9.64 3.65
C PRO A 156 -8.26 9.80 2.23
N SER A 157 -9.04 8.82 1.78
CA SER A 157 -9.87 8.94 0.58
C SER A 157 -11.27 9.35 0.98
N PHE A 158 -11.78 10.37 0.34
CA PHE A 158 -13.15 10.86 0.56
C PHE A 158 -14.00 10.40 -0.62
N ASP A 159 -15.10 9.71 -0.34
CA ASP A 159 -16.10 9.33 -1.34
C ASP A 159 -16.85 10.58 -1.88
N GLU A 160 -16.77 11.69 -1.12
CA GLU A 160 -17.31 13.01 -1.49
C GLU A 160 -16.28 14.11 -1.21
N PRO A 161 -16.33 15.24 -1.93
CA PRO A 161 -15.48 16.38 -1.62
C PRO A 161 -15.72 16.80 -0.17
N TRP A 162 -14.62 17.13 0.53
CA TRP A 162 -14.67 17.63 1.91
C TRP A 162 -15.75 18.70 2.03
N PRO A 163 -16.71 18.58 2.97
CA PRO A 163 -17.73 19.60 3.15
C PRO A 163 -17.05 20.92 3.51
N THR A 164 -16.98 21.83 2.54
CA THR A 164 -16.39 23.16 2.70
C THR A 164 -17.29 24.10 3.50
N SER A 165 -18.48 23.64 3.88
CA SER A 165 -19.45 24.39 4.67
C SER A 165 -19.80 23.64 5.96
N GLY A 166 -19.16 24.05 7.04
CA GLY A 166 -19.70 23.88 8.37
C GLY A 166 -19.17 22.78 9.24
N ILE A 167 -17.91 22.80 9.63
CA ILE A 167 -17.47 22.43 10.98
C ILE A 167 -16.14 23.14 11.25
N ILE A 168 -16.15 24.40 11.46
CA ILE A 168 -15.36 25.05 12.50
C ILE A 168 -16.30 26.11 13.05
N GLY A 169 -17.14 25.69 13.98
CA GLY A 169 -17.76 26.64 14.89
C GLY A 169 -16.64 27.40 15.56
N SER A 170 -16.71 28.71 15.43
CA SER A 170 -15.88 29.76 16.00
C SER A 170 -15.86 29.75 17.55
N SER A 171 -15.66 28.61 18.21
CA SER A 171 -15.80 28.49 19.66
C SER A 171 -14.61 27.88 20.38
N ILE A 172 -13.47 27.62 19.73
CA ILE A 172 -12.30 27.02 20.42
C ILE A 172 -11.15 28.05 20.63
N PHE A 173 -11.26 29.26 20.10
CA PHE A 173 -10.30 30.32 20.37
C PHE A 173 -10.95 31.53 21.06
N ALA A 174 -11.56 31.33 22.22
CA ALA A 174 -11.91 32.40 23.15
C ALA A 174 -11.80 31.88 24.58
N ARG A 175 -10.55 31.84 25.08
CA ARG A 175 -10.07 32.30 26.43
C ARG A 175 -8.67 31.79 26.67
#